data_d3fe3eee645fca76f327cc5bf1cd48bd
#
_entry.id   d3fe3eee645fca76f327cc5bf1cd48bd
#
_cell.length_a   1.000
_cell.length_b   1.000
_cell.length_c   1.000
_cell.angle_alpha   90.00
_cell.angle_beta   90.00
_cell.angle_gamma   90.00
#
_symmetry.space_group_name_H-M   'P 1'
#
loop_
_entity.id
_entity.type
_entity.pdbx_description
1 polymer ?
#
loop_
_entity_poly.entity_id
_entity_poly.type
_entity_poly.pdbx_seq_one_letter_code
_entity_poly.pdbx_strand_id
1 'polypeptide(L)'
;MASGGEADMYAIRLARAYTGHDKILKFEGGYHGMSAEAQMSLAPDREVNFPKALPDSAGIPESVREAMLIAPYNDLGAVASLMEEHNDIAAIIVEPIQRIIPPQPGFLQGLRDLCDRHGVLLIFDEIVTGFRLAYGGAQERYGVSPDLCTLGKIIGGGFPLAALGASAQIMQHFDKAKVGRDGWLMQLGTLSGNPVASAAGLTTMQILRREGTYDKLRQIGGQLQRMQSEALTDACIPHQVCGDETLFDIYFTDRPC
;
A
#
# COMPACT_ATOMS: atom_id res chain seq x y z
N MET A 1 -11.23 -3.13 11.08
CA MET A 1 -11.86 -3.66 9.85
C MET A 1 -11.50 -5.13 9.70
N ALA A 2 -12.16 -5.85 8.80
CA ALA A 2 -11.95 -7.30 8.65
C ALA A 2 -11.02 -7.68 7.49
N SER A 3 -10.76 -6.76 6.56
CA SER A 3 -9.89 -7.02 5.40
C SER A 3 -9.06 -5.81 5.02
N GLY A 4 -7.91 -6.04 4.36
CA GLY A 4 -7.05 -4.98 3.84
C GLY A 4 -7.76 -4.09 2.83
N GLY A 5 -8.49 -4.68 1.88
CA GLY A 5 -9.25 -3.89 0.90
C GLY A 5 -10.34 -3.01 1.52
N GLU A 6 -10.90 -3.41 2.66
CA GLU A 6 -11.79 -2.53 3.45
C GLU A 6 -11.00 -1.36 4.06
N ALA A 7 -9.78 -1.63 4.57
CA ALA A 7 -8.92 -0.57 5.11
C ALA A 7 -8.51 0.44 4.04
N ASP A 8 -8.13 -0.02 2.84
CA ASP A 8 -7.74 0.83 1.72
C ASP A 8 -8.93 1.65 1.20
N MET A 9 -10.09 1.04 1.08
CA MET A 9 -11.33 1.77 0.74
C MET A 9 -11.62 2.90 1.74
N TYR A 10 -11.47 2.64 3.03
CA TYR A 10 -11.67 3.69 4.04
C TYR A 10 -10.54 4.73 4.04
N ALA A 11 -9.30 4.36 3.72
CA ALA A 11 -8.19 5.30 3.58
C ALA A 11 -8.44 6.30 2.43
N ILE A 12 -8.87 5.81 1.27
CA ILE A 12 -9.26 6.63 0.11
C ILE A 12 -10.41 7.57 0.48
N ARG A 13 -11.48 7.05 1.09
CA ARG A 13 -12.62 7.87 1.50
C ARG A 13 -12.25 8.90 2.56
N LEU A 14 -11.36 8.55 3.50
CA LEU A 14 -10.89 9.45 4.53
C LEU A 14 -10.06 10.59 3.95
N ALA A 15 -9.18 10.28 2.98
CA ALA A 15 -8.41 11.28 2.27
C ALA A 15 -9.32 12.29 1.55
N ARG A 16 -10.34 11.82 0.84
CA ARG A 16 -11.35 12.67 0.18
C ARG A 16 -12.12 13.52 1.19
N ALA A 17 -12.56 12.93 2.30
CA ALA A 17 -13.29 13.66 3.34
C ALA A 17 -12.45 14.76 4.01
N TYR A 18 -11.17 14.51 4.20
CA TYR A 18 -10.24 15.45 4.83
C TYR A 18 -9.84 16.60 3.89
N THR A 19 -9.54 16.31 2.64
CA THR A 19 -9.04 17.31 1.67
C THR A 19 -10.15 18.04 0.93
N GLY A 20 -11.33 17.44 0.80
CA GLY A 20 -12.42 17.93 -0.07
C GLY A 20 -12.14 17.72 -1.56
N HIS A 21 -11.11 16.96 -1.92
CA HIS A 21 -10.75 16.63 -3.29
C HIS A 21 -11.21 15.21 -3.65
N ASP A 22 -11.39 14.93 -4.95
CA ASP A 22 -11.99 13.67 -5.41
C ASP A 22 -10.99 12.67 -6.00
N LYS A 23 -9.90 13.17 -6.66
CA LYS A 23 -8.99 12.30 -7.38
C LYS A 23 -8.02 11.56 -6.47
N ILE A 24 -7.73 10.32 -6.84
CA ILE A 24 -6.70 9.48 -6.23
C ILE A 24 -5.69 9.09 -7.29
N LEU A 25 -4.42 9.30 -7.00
CA LEU A 25 -3.33 8.78 -7.81
C LEU A 25 -2.87 7.45 -7.24
N LYS A 26 -2.80 6.43 -8.09
CA LYS A 26 -2.21 5.12 -7.77
C LYS A 26 -1.23 4.70 -8.85
N PHE A 27 -0.46 3.65 -8.59
CA PHE A 27 0.52 3.13 -9.54
C PHE A 27 -0.03 1.93 -10.32
N GLU A 28 0.31 1.86 -11.61
CA GLU A 28 -0.03 0.70 -12.43
C GLU A 28 0.50 -0.58 -11.81
N GLY A 29 -0.30 -1.63 -11.77
CA GLY A 29 0.04 -2.88 -11.09
C GLY A 29 -0.22 -2.90 -9.59
N GLY A 30 -0.41 -1.75 -8.92
CA GLY A 30 -0.67 -1.67 -7.48
C GLY A 30 -2.01 -2.29 -7.09
N TYR A 31 -2.02 -3.15 -6.07
CA TYR A 31 -3.23 -3.84 -5.60
C TYR A 31 -3.66 -3.31 -4.22
N HIS A 32 -4.84 -2.72 -4.17
CA HIS A 32 -5.41 -2.10 -2.96
C HIS A 32 -6.79 -2.67 -2.59
N GLY A 33 -7.00 -3.95 -2.89
CA GLY A 33 -8.26 -4.65 -2.59
C GLY A 33 -9.26 -4.64 -3.76
N MET A 34 -10.56 -4.76 -3.43
CA MET A 34 -11.62 -5.03 -4.39
C MET A 34 -12.67 -3.92 -4.50
N SER A 35 -12.39 -2.72 -3.95
CA SER A 35 -13.25 -1.55 -4.20
C SER A 35 -13.15 -1.12 -5.67
N ALA A 36 -14.11 -0.34 -6.14
CA ALA A 36 -14.14 0.11 -7.53
C ALA A 36 -12.88 0.93 -7.88
N GLU A 37 -12.40 1.76 -6.96
CA GLU A 37 -11.15 2.52 -7.11
C GLU A 37 -9.92 1.62 -7.20
N ALA A 38 -9.88 0.58 -6.34
CA ALA A 38 -8.76 -0.35 -6.27
C ALA A 38 -8.63 -1.23 -7.52
N GLN A 39 -9.75 -1.48 -8.22
CA GLN A 39 -9.83 -2.31 -9.43
C GLN A 39 -9.41 -1.59 -10.72
N MET A 40 -8.58 -0.58 -10.60
CA MET A 40 -8.08 0.20 -11.72
C MET A 40 -6.63 -0.14 -12.02
N SER A 41 -6.33 -0.54 -13.27
CA SER A 41 -4.97 -0.76 -13.78
C SER A 41 -4.13 -1.69 -12.90
N LEU A 42 -4.69 -2.84 -12.51
CA LEU A 42 -4.00 -3.89 -11.74
C LEU A 42 -3.06 -4.71 -12.63
N ALA A 43 -3.56 -5.12 -13.79
CA ALA A 43 -2.83 -5.90 -14.80
C ALA A 43 -3.51 -5.67 -16.16
N PRO A 44 -3.43 -4.46 -16.71
CA PRO A 44 -4.16 -4.12 -17.92
C PRO A 44 -3.74 -5.01 -19.08
N ASP A 45 -4.71 -5.58 -19.79
CA ASP A 45 -4.53 -6.44 -20.97
C ASP A 45 -4.26 -5.64 -22.26
N ARG A 46 -4.30 -4.33 -22.17
CA ARG A 46 -4.02 -3.39 -23.28
C ARG A 46 -3.28 -2.15 -22.76
N GLU A 47 -2.42 -1.62 -23.60
CA GLU A 47 -1.73 -0.38 -23.33
C GLU A 47 -2.68 0.82 -23.43
N VAL A 48 -2.56 1.76 -22.50
CA VAL A 48 -3.19 3.07 -22.52
C VAL A 48 -2.18 4.12 -22.08
N ASN A 49 -2.37 5.33 -22.56
CA ASN A 49 -1.55 6.45 -22.13
C ASN A 49 -1.90 6.84 -20.68
N PHE A 50 -0.88 6.98 -19.84
CA PHE A 50 -1.05 7.62 -18.54
C PHE A 50 -1.59 9.04 -18.71
N PRO A 51 -2.41 9.53 -17.77
CA PRO A 51 -2.80 8.92 -16.48
C PRO A 51 -4.10 8.11 -16.52
N LYS A 52 -4.54 7.64 -17.70
CA LYS A 52 -5.85 7.01 -17.87
C LYS A 52 -5.95 5.69 -17.13
N ALA A 53 -6.94 5.58 -16.22
CA ALA A 53 -7.25 4.35 -15.52
C ALA A 53 -8.03 3.38 -16.43
N LEU A 54 -7.70 2.08 -16.33
CA LEU A 54 -8.46 0.99 -16.94
C LEU A 54 -9.09 0.11 -15.86
N PRO A 55 -10.40 -0.15 -15.91
CA PRO A 55 -11.02 -1.11 -15.00
C PRO A 55 -10.61 -2.54 -15.36
N ASP A 56 -10.12 -3.30 -14.39
CA ASP A 56 -9.74 -4.71 -14.54
C ASP A 56 -10.94 -5.66 -14.33
N SER A 57 -12.11 -5.13 -14.00
CA SER A 57 -13.32 -5.94 -13.88
C SER A 57 -14.58 -5.17 -14.31
N ALA A 58 -15.64 -5.92 -14.63
CA ALA A 58 -16.91 -5.34 -14.99
C ALA A 58 -17.63 -4.70 -13.79
N GLY A 59 -18.57 -3.81 -14.07
CA GLY A 59 -19.45 -3.21 -13.06
C GLY A 59 -18.88 -1.95 -12.38
N ILE A 60 -17.78 -1.40 -12.87
CA ILE A 60 -17.17 -0.17 -12.38
C ILE A 60 -17.72 1.03 -13.17
N PRO A 61 -18.36 2.02 -12.52
CA PRO A 61 -18.88 3.20 -13.19
C PRO A 61 -17.78 4.08 -13.78
N GLU A 62 -18.09 4.77 -14.89
CA GLU A 62 -17.15 5.73 -15.52
C GLU A 62 -16.71 6.83 -14.56
N SER A 63 -17.61 7.34 -13.71
CA SER A 63 -17.29 8.36 -12.71
C SER A 63 -16.19 7.95 -11.73
N VAL A 64 -16.10 6.66 -11.40
CA VAL A 64 -14.99 6.14 -10.57
C VAL A 64 -13.69 6.13 -11.36
N ARG A 65 -13.75 5.74 -12.64
CA ARG A 65 -12.59 5.75 -13.52
C ARG A 65 -12.01 7.16 -13.70
N GLU A 66 -12.88 8.16 -13.87
CA GLU A 66 -12.48 9.57 -14.04
C GLU A 66 -11.84 10.16 -12.76
N ALA A 67 -12.17 9.60 -11.59
CA ALA A 67 -11.60 9.99 -10.30
C ALA A 67 -10.26 9.30 -9.99
N MET A 68 -9.75 8.43 -10.88
CA MET A 68 -8.49 7.71 -10.68
C MET A 68 -7.43 8.15 -11.69
N LEU A 69 -6.25 8.49 -11.19
CA LEU A 69 -5.06 8.76 -11.98
C LEU A 69 -4.07 7.62 -11.80
N ILE A 70 -3.45 7.21 -12.89
CA ILE A 70 -2.46 6.13 -12.90
C ILE A 70 -1.10 6.69 -13.29
N ALA A 71 -0.05 6.30 -12.56
CA ALA A 71 1.34 6.60 -12.89
C ALA A 71 2.17 5.30 -12.93
N PRO A 72 3.31 5.28 -13.65
CA PRO A 72 4.27 4.21 -13.54
C PRO A 72 4.89 4.17 -12.14
N TYR A 73 5.05 2.97 -11.57
CA TYR A 73 5.80 2.82 -10.31
C TYR A 73 7.28 3.15 -10.52
N ASN A 74 7.90 3.77 -9.52
CA ASN A 74 9.29 4.27 -9.59
C ASN A 74 9.55 5.44 -10.56
N ASP A 75 8.51 6.14 -11.04
CA ASP A 75 8.63 7.33 -11.88
C ASP A 75 8.11 8.60 -11.18
N LEU A 76 9.01 9.28 -10.44
CA LEU A 76 8.69 10.57 -9.79
C LEU A 76 8.40 11.68 -10.80
N GLY A 77 8.96 11.62 -12.01
CA GLY A 77 8.71 12.63 -13.04
C GLY A 77 7.25 12.61 -13.52
N ALA A 78 6.72 11.41 -13.76
CA ALA A 78 5.31 11.23 -14.10
C ALA A 78 4.40 11.72 -12.97
N VAL A 79 4.71 11.39 -11.71
CA VAL A 79 3.93 11.85 -10.56
C VAL A 79 3.94 13.37 -10.45
N ALA A 80 5.12 14.01 -10.57
CA ALA A 80 5.25 15.46 -10.49
C ALA A 80 4.41 16.16 -11.59
N SER A 81 4.47 15.68 -12.84
CA SER A 81 3.69 16.22 -13.94
C SER A 81 2.18 16.14 -13.66
N LEU A 82 1.70 15.00 -13.13
CA LEU A 82 0.30 14.83 -12.78
C LEU A 82 -0.15 15.77 -11.65
N MET A 83 0.71 16.01 -10.67
CA MET A 83 0.41 16.93 -9.57
C MET A 83 0.41 18.41 -10.02
N GLU A 84 1.13 18.76 -11.08
CA GLU A 84 1.07 20.09 -11.71
C GLU A 84 -0.19 20.25 -12.58
N GLU A 85 -0.63 19.18 -13.26
CA GLU A 85 -1.81 19.20 -14.14
C GLU A 85 -3.14 19.14 -13.38
N HIS A 86 -3.16 18.54 -12.19
CA HIS A 86 -4.35 18.27 -11.40
C HIS A 86 -4.24 18.88 -10.00
N ASN A 87 -5.10 19.83 -9.69
CA ASN A 87 -5.16 20.52 -8.40
C ASN A 87 -6.22 19.93 -7.43
N ASP A 88 -6.85 18.83 -7.82
CA ASP A 88 -7.96 18.16 -7.12
C ASP A 88 -7.59 16.73 -6.68
N ILE A 89 -6.30 16.44 -6.53
CA ILE A 89 -5.81 15.16 -6.00
C ILE A 89 -5.93 15.15 -4.47
N ALA A 90 -6.71 14.21 -3.94
CA ALA A 90 -6.86 14.01 -2.50
C ALA A 90 -5.66 13.26 -1.90
N ALA A 91 -5.20 12.22 -2.57
CA ALA A 91 -4.10 11.39 -2.09
C ALA A 91 -3.38 10.64 -3.21
N ILE A 92 -2.13 10.28 -2.91
CA ILE A 92 -1.39 9.21 -3.58
C ILE A 92 -1.47 7.97 -2.70
N ILE A 93 -1.87 6.81 -3.26
CA ILE A 93 -1.79 5.52 -2.58
C ILE A 93 -0.72 4.65 -3.23
N VAL A 94 0.17 4.08 -2.41
CA VAL A 94 1.31 3.28 -2.87
C VAL A 94 1.55 2.08 -1.97
N GLU A 95 1.81 0.90 -2.57
CA GLU A 95 2.47 -0.21 -1.88
C GLU A 95 3.97 0.12 -1.81
N PRO A 96 4.59 0.24 -0.62
CA PRO A 96 6.02 0.59 -0.52
C PRO A 96 6.97 -0.38 -1.21
N ILE A 97 6.62 -1.66 -1.28
CA ILE A 97 7.16 -2.66 -2.21
C ILE A 97 5.99 -3.13 -3.05
N GLN A 98 5.96 -2.72 -4.31
CA GLN A 98 4.84 -3.02 -5.18
C GLN A 98 5.03 -4.34 -5.91
N ARG A 99 4.18 -5.34 -5.63
CA ARG A 99 4.26 -6.65 -6.28
C ARG A 99 5.66 -7.27 -6.21
N ILE A 100 6.32 -7.10 -5.06
CA ILE A 100 7.70 -7.55 -4.79
C ILE A 100 8.77 -6.67 -5.48
N ILE A 101 8.42 -5.72 -6.32
CA ILE A 101 9.36 -4.75 -6.88
C ILE A 101 9.69 -3.70 -5.80
N PRO A 102 10.95 -3.56 -5.38
CA PRO A 102 11.33 -2.55 -4.41
C PRO A 102 11.23 -1.13 -4.97
N PRO A 103 11.06 -0.12 -4.10
CA PRO A 103 11.17 1.26 -4.53
C PRO A 103 12.63 1.56 -4.91
N GLN A 104 12.82 2.30 -5.99
CA GLN A 104 14.14 2.84 -6.31
C GLN A 104 14.62 3.80 -5.20
N PRO A 105 15.94 3.92 -4.99
CA PRO A 105 16.48 4.83 -3.99
C PRO A 105 15.91 6.25 -4.15
N GLY A 106 15.32 6.77 -3.07
CA GLY A 106 14.72 8.11 -3.05
C GLY A 106 13.27 8.20 -3.56
N PHE A 107 12.68 7.13 -4.12
CA PHE A 107 11.32 7.19 -4.65
C PHE A 107 10.26 7.51 -3.59
N LEU A 108 10.24 6.77 -2.47
CA LEU A 108 9.25 7.01 -1.42
C LEU A 108 9.45 8.39 -0.75
N GLN A 109 10.70 8.82 -0.55
CA GLN A 109 10.97 10.17 -0.03
C GLN A 109 10.54 11.25 -1.03
N GLY A 110 10.79 11.04 -2.32
CA GLY A 110 10.34 11.95 -3.37
C GLY A 110 8.81 12.06 -3.44
N LEU A 111 8.06 10.95 -3.21
CA LEU A 111 6.61 11.01 -3.07
C LEU A 111 6.19 11.85 -1.86
N ARG A 112 6.87 11.69 -0.70
CA ARG A 112 6.58 12.50 0.48
C ARG A 112 6.80 13.98 0.20
N ASP A 113 7.95 14.33 -0.40
CA ASP A 113 8.30 15.71 -0.72
C ASP A 113 7.32 16.35 -1.73
N LEU A 114 6.85 15.58 -2.70
CA LEU A 114 5.82 16.02 -3.65
C LEU A 114 4.49 16.24 -2.93
N CYS A 115 4.05 15.29 -2.11
CA CYS A 115 2.80 15.39 -1.34
C CYS A 115 2.80 16.62 -0.42
N ASP A 116 3.90 16.85 0.31
CA ASP A 116 4.04 18.01 1.20
C ASP A 116 3.95 19.35 0.43
N ARG A 117 4.55 19.39 -0.75
CA ARG A 117 4.59 20.59 -1.58
C ARG A 117 3.23 20.97 -2.18
N HIS A 118 2.45 19.97 -2.53
CA HIS A 118 1.14 20.16 -3.20
C HIS A 118 -0.06 20.03 -2.25
N GLY A 119 0.15 19.73 -0.96
CA GLY A 119 -0.93 19.54 0.00
C GLY A 119 -1.76 18.28 -0.25
N VAL A 120 -1.17 17.28 -0.89
CA VAL A 120 -1.77 15.97 -1.20
C VAL A 120 -1.39 14.98 -0.11
N LEU A 121 -2.30 14.09 0.30
CA LEU A 121 -1.99 13.08 1.31
C LEU A 121 -1.24 11.90 0.71
N LEU A 122 -0.27 11.37 1.46
CA LEU A 122 0.42 10.12 1.13
C LEU A 122 -0.16 8.97 1.94
N ILE A 123 -0.65 7.93 1.25
CA ILE A 123 -1.15 6.69 1.85
C ILE A 123 -0.16 5.58 1.55
N PHE A 124 0.41 4.97 2.59
CA PHE A 124 1.13 3.70 2.46
C PHE A 124 0.15 2.55 2.66
N ASP A 125 -0.05 1.76 1.60
CA ASP A 125 -0.67 0.45 1.72
C ASP A 125 0.38 -0.53 2.25
N GLU A 126 0.38 -0.68 3.57
CA GLU A 126 1.24 -1.62 4.29
C GLU A 126 0.55 -2.94 4.65
N ILE A 127 -0.45 -3.32 3.88
CA ILE A 127 -1.13 -4.62 4.06
C ILE A 127 -0.15 -5.79 3.93
N VAL A 128 0.88 -5.66 3.09
CA VAL A 128 1.94 -6.66 2.92
C VAL A 128 3.18 -6.30 3.73
N THR A 129 3.63 -5.06 3.66
CA THR A 129 4.92 -4.61 4.21
C THR A 129 4.88 -4.35 5.72
N GLY A 130 3.70 -4.01 6.26
CA GLY A 130 3.51 -3.76 7.68
C GLY A 130 3.85 -4.98 8.53
N PHE A 131 4.70 -4.80 9.52
CA PHE A 131 5.25 -5.86 10.38
C PHE A 131 5.98 -6.99 9.64
N ARG A 132 6.18 -6.85 8.31
CA ARG A 132 6.94 -7.80 7.50
C ARG A 132 8.39 -7.38 7.36
N LEU A 133 8.66 -6.15 6.93
CA LEU A 133 10.00 -5.64 6.68
C LEU A 133 10.74 -5.29 7.99
N ALA A 134 10.02 -4.74 8.93
CA ALA A 134 10.44 -4.36 10.27
C ALA A 134 9.23 -4.34 11.19
N TYR A 135 9.40 -4.09 12.49
CA TYR A 135 8.27 -3.93 13.41
C TYR A 135 7.41 -2.72 13.04
N GLY A 136 8.02 -1.62 12.61
CA GLY A 136 7.34 -0.43 12.06
C GLY A 136 7.09 -0.49 10.56
N GLY A 137 7.19 -1.67 9.93
CA GLY A 137 6.88 -1.86 8.50
C GLY A 137 7.84 -1.17 7.56
N ALA A 138 7.31 -0.72 6.42
CA ALA A 138 8.06 0.03 5.41
C ALA A 138 8.44 1.43 5.90
N GLN A 139 7.64 2.04 6.77
CA GLN A 139 7.97 3.33 7.38
C GLN A 139 9.31 3.28 8.12
N GLU A 140 9.52 2.24 8.93
CA GLU A 140 10.80 2.02 9.63
C GLU A 140 11.92 1.64 8.65
N ARG A 141 11.63 0.75 7.70
CA ARG A 141 12.61 0.22 6.74
C ARG A 141 13.18 1.29 5.82
N TYR A 142 12.36 2.24 5.38
CA TYR A 142 12.73 3.28 4.42
C TYR A 142 12.87 4.69 5.03
N GLY A 143 12.51 4.85 6.31
CA GLY A 143 12.60 6.14 7.01
C GLY A 143 11.61 7.20 6.51
N VAL A 144 10.51 6.80 5.90
CA VAL A 144 9.49 7.70 5.34
C VAL A 144 8.16 7.48 6.04
N SER A 145 7.53 8.56 6.53
CA SER A 145 6.23 8.51 7.20
C SER A 145 5.13 9.03 6.28
N PRO A 146 4.09 8.24 5.99
CA PRO A 146 2.92 8.70 5.25
C PRO A 146 1.96 9.49 6.17
N ASP A 147 0.93 10.11 5.58
CA ASP A 147 -0.18 10.71 6.31
C ASP A 147 -1.17 9.65 6.82
N LEU A 148 -1.39 8.61 6.00
CA LEU A 148 -2.21 7.45 6.35
C LEU A 148 -1.44 6.17 6.07
N CYS A 149 -1.67 5.15 6.90
CA CYS A 149 -1.22 3.80 6.57
C CYS A 149 -2.34 2.78 6.78
N THR A 150 -2.39 1.76 5.93
CA THR A 150 -3.29 0.63 6.07
C THR A 150 -2.51 -0.62 6.43
N LEU A 151 -3.06 -1.43 7.32
CA LEU A 151 -2.43 -2.63 7.86
C LEU A 151 -3.40 -3.82 7.78
N GLY A 152 -2.87 -4.99 7.54
CA GLY A 152 -3.65 -6.23 7.45
C GLY A 152 -2.77 -7.45 7.56
N LYS A 153 -3.21 -8.57 7.00
CA LYS A 153 -2.44 -9.83 6.98
C LYS A 153 -1.80 -10.18 8.34
N ILE A 154 -0.54 -9.85 8.56
CA ILE A 154 0.25 -10.19 9.75
C ILE A 154 -0.42 -9.72 11.04
N ILE A 155 -1.01 -8.50 11.04
CA ILE A 155 -1.63 -7.97 12.27
C ILE A 155 -2.79 -8.81 12.80
N GLY A 156 -3.39 -9.64 11.96
CA GLY A 156 -4.47 -10.53 12.34
C GLY A 156 -4.02 -11.86 12.96
N GLY A 157 -2.73 -12.19 12.88
CA GLY A 157 -2.21 -13.48 13.38
C GLY A 157 -2.89 -14.70 12.76
N GLY A 158 -3.31 -14.59 11.49
CA GLY A 158 -4.06 -15.62 10.74
C GLY A 158 -5.58 -15.41 10.75
N PHE A 159 -6.09 -14.45 11.50
CA PHE A 159 -7.52 -14.10 11.56
C PHE A 159 -7.84 -12.81 10.76
N PRO A 160 -9.11 -12.60 10.37
CA PRO A 160 -9.54 -11.40 9.66
C PRO A 160 -9.42 -10.15 10.54
N LEU A 161 -8.36 -9.39 10.34
CA LEU A 161 -8.10 -8.11 11.00
C LEU A 161 -7.36 -7.18 10.06
N ALA A 162 -7.84 -5.94 9.98
CA ALA A 162 -7.15 -4.85 9.30
C ALA A 162 -7.35 -3.56 10.07
N ALA A 163 -6.45 -2.61 9.86
CA ALA A 163 -6.47 -1.33 10.53
C ALA A 163 -6.09 -0.20 9.56
N LEU A 164 -6.56 0.99 9.88
CA LEU A 164 -6.18 2.25 9.26
C LEU A 164 -5.61 3.15 10.36
N GLY A 165 -4.45 3.72 10.12
CA GLY A 165 -3.78 4.68 11.00
C GLY A 165 -3.52 6.00 10.29
N ALA A 166 -3.71 7.12 11.02
CA ALA A 166 -3.37 8.46 10.56
C ALA A 166 -3.19 9.38 11.78
N SER A 167 -2.84 10.66 11.54
CA SER A 167 -2.82 11.67 12.59
C SER A 167 -4.19 11.87 13.23
N ALA A 168 -4.24 12.33 14.48
CA ALA A 168 -5.50 12.60 15.19
C ALA A 168 -6.38 13.61 14.43
N GLN A 169 -5.76 14.55 13.70
CA GLN A 169 -6.47 15.53 12.89
C GLN A 169 -7.22 14.88 11.72
N ILE A 170 -6.61 13.93 11.03
CA ILE A 170 -7.25 13.19 9.93
C ILE A 170 -8.30 12.24 10.51
N MET A 171 -7.97 11.50 11.56
CA MET A 171 -8.85 10.49 12.17
C MET A 171 -10.11 11.07 12.81
N GLN A 172 -10.16 12.39 13.13
CA GLN A 172 -11.37 13.03 13.68
C GLN A 172 -12.58 12.95 12.73
N HIS A 173 -12.40 12.72 11.43
CA HIS A 173 -13.49 12.51 10.48
C HIS A 173 -14.34 11.26 10.79
N PHE A 174 -13.86 10.35 11.62
CA PHE A 174 -14.68 9.26 12.16
C PHE A 174 -15.53 9.67 13.37
N ASP A 175 -15.33 10.88 13.91
CA ASP A 175 -16.08 11.40 15.05
C ASP A 175 -17.03 12.53 14.59
N LYS A 176 -18.31 12.19 14.43
CA LYS A 176 -19.34 13.14 14.00
C LYS A 176 -19.48 14.37 14.90
N ALA A 177 -19.14 14.26 16.19
CA ALA A 177 -19.21 15.38 17.12
C ALA A 177 -18.13 16.43 16.83
N LYS A 178 -17.00 16.03 16.20
CA LYS A 178 -15.89 16.92 15.88
C LYS A 178 -16.05 17.60 14.53
N VAL A 179 -16.55 16.89 13.52
CA VAL A 179 -16.56 17.39 12.13
C VAL A 179 -17.96 17.69 11.58
N GLY A 180 -19.01 17.43 12.36
CA GLY A 180 -20.38 17.63 11.91
C GLY A 180 -20.83 16.52 10.95
N ARG A 181 -22.07 16.70 10.42
CA ARG A 181 -22.68 15.69 9.54
C ARG A 181 -21.95 15.54 8.19
N ASP A 182 -21.58 16.66 7.60
CA ASP A 182 -21.05 16.71 6.24
C ASP A 182 -19.58 16.30 6.16
N GLY A 183 -18.83 16.46 7.25
CA GLY A 183 -17.44 15.99 7.35
C GLY A 183 -17.30 14.57 7.89
N TRP A 184 -18.40 13.95 8.35
CA TRP A 184 -18.32 12.66 9.02
C TRP A 184 -18.28 11.47 8.08
N LEU A 185 -17.19 10.68 8.18
CA LEU A 185 -17.05 9.41 7.52
C LEU A 185 -17.56 8.26 8.40
N MET A 186 -18.71 7.69 8.03
CA MET A 186 -19.25 6.52 8.73
C MET A 186 -18.38 5.28 8.46
N GLN A 187 -17.84 4.66 9.52
CA GLN A 187 -17.17 3.37 9.47
C GLN A 187 -17.94 2.38 10.36
N LEU A 188 -18.52 1.37 9.74
CA LEU A 188 -19.22 0.28 10.42
C LEU A 188 -18.81 -1.06 9.79
N GLY A 189 -18.67 -2.08 10.62
CA GLY A 189 -18.40 -3.44 10.18
C GLY A 189 -18.70 -4.41 11.32
N THR A 190 -19.60 -5.37 11.09
CA THR A 190 -20.08 -6.31 12.10
C THR A 190 -18.92 -7.04 12.82
N LEU A 191 -17.87 -7.38 12.09
CA LEU A 191 -16.71 -8.10 12.61
C LEU A 191 -15.48 -7.22 12.87
N SER A 192 -15.63 -5.88 12.73
CA SER A 192 -14.53 -4.95 13.00
C SER A 192 -14.12 -5.03 14.48
N GLY A 193 -12.83 -5.28 14.73
CA GLY A 193 -12.30 -5.38 16.09
C GLY A 193 -12.82 -6.58 16.88
N ASN A 194 -13.21 -7.68 16.20
CA ASN A 194 -13.69 -8.87 16.90
C ASN A 194 -12.60 -9.41 17.87
N PRO A 195 -13.02 -9.91 19.05
CA PRO A 195 -12.08 -10.25 20.13
C PRO A 195 -11.11 -11.38 19.78
N VAL A 196 -11.51 -12.33 18.93
CA VAL A 196 -10.66 -13.46 18.54
C VAL A 196 -9.50 -12.98 17.67
N ALA A 197 -9.79 -12.21 16.60
CA ALA A 197 -8.77 -11.65 15.74
C ALA A 197 -7.88 -10.63 16.48
N SER A 198 -8.46 -9.83 17.40
CA SER A 198 -7.72 -8.88 18.21
C SER A 198 -6.73 -9.58 19.17
N ALA A 199 -7.15 -10.67 19.83
CA ALA A 199 -6.28 -11.46 20.70
C ALA A 199 -5.15 -12.15 19.94
N ALA A 200 -5.45 -12.75 18.77
CA ALA A 200 -4.45 -13.37 17.90
C ALA A 200 -3.45 -12.33 17.37
N GLY A 201 -3.95 -11.18 16.93
CA GLY A 201 -3.13 -10.07 16.46
C GLY A 201 -2.21 -9.54 17.56
N LEU A 202 -2.75 -9.28 18.76
CA LEU A 202 -1.95 -8.82 19.90
C LEU A 202 -0.81 -9.81 20.22
N THR A 203 -1.12 -11.10 20.26
CA THR A 203 -0.12 -12.13 20.51
C THR A 203 0.96 -12.15 19.42
N THR A 204 0.56 -12.02 18.16
CA THR A 204 1.50 -11.94 17.03
C THR A 204 2.42 -10.72 17.15
N MET A 205 1.88 -9.54 17.48
CA MET A 205 2.68 -8.33 17.69
C MET A 205 3.67 -8.49 18.86
N GLN A 206 3.25 -9.12 19.93
CA GLN A 206 4.14 -9.43 21.08
C GLN A 206 5.29 -10.37 20.71
N ILE A 207 5.04 -11.35 19.84
CA ILE A 207 6.09 -12.26 19.33
C ILE A 207 7.05 -11.50 18.42
N LEU A 208 6.53 -10.71 17.45
CA LEU A 208 7.35 -9.96 16.53
C LEU A 208 8.20 -8.88 17.20
N ARG A 209 7.76 -8.35 18.34
CA ARG A 209 8.49 -7.34 19.13
C ARG A 209 9.69 -7.90 19.90
N ARG A 210 9.84 -9.24 19.98
CA ARG A 210 10.97 -9.85 20.69
C ARG A 210 12.29 -9.47 20.02
N GLU A 211 13.30 -9.20 20.82
CA GLU A 211 14.66 -8.91 20.37
C GLU A 211 15.19 -10.01 19.44
N GLY A 212 15.88 -9.62 18.38
CA GLY A 212 16.46 -10.52 17.38
C GLY A 212 15.45 -11.16 16.40
N THR A 213 14.13 -10.91 16.51
CA THR A 213 13.15 -11.52 15.63
C THR A 213 13.40 -11.15 14.15
N TYR A 214 13.57 -9.87 13.86
CA TYR A 214 13.79 -9.40 12.49
C TYR A 214 15.18 -9.74 11.96
N ASP A 215 16.20 -9.77 12.82
CA ASP A 215 17.56 -10.21 12.43
C ASP A 215 17.53 -11.66 11.97
N LYS A 216 16.84 -12.53 12.74
CA LYS A 216 16.64 -13.92 12.37
C LYS A 216 15.85 -14.08 11.07
N LEU A 217 14.79 -13.29 10.87
CA LEU A 217 13.99 -13.33 9.64
C LEU A 217 14.82 -12.93 8.41
N ARG A 218 15.61 -11.85 8.51
CA ARG A 218 16.52 -11.42 7.43
C ARG A 218 17.60 -12.47 7.15
N GLN A 219 18.20 -13.04 8.19
CA GLN A 219 19.19 -14.08 8.04
C GLN A 219 18.62 -15.30 7.28
N ILE A 220 17.44 -15.79 7.69
CA ILE A 220 16.80 -16.95 7.04
C ILE A 220 16.40 -16.60 5.60
N GLY A 221 15.78 -15.44 5.40
CA GLY A 221 15.34 -15.00 4.07
C GLY A 221 16.51 -14.81 3.12
N GLY A 222 17.57 -14.12 3.53
CA GLY A 222 18.78 -13.95 2.73
C GLY A 222 19.50 -15.28 2.43
N GLN A 223 19.49 -16.23 3.36
CA GLN A 223 20.00 -17.58 3.10
C GLN A 223 19.14 -18.30 2.03
N LEU A 224 17.82 -18.23 2.16
CA LEU A 224 16.90 -18.86 1.21
C LEU A 224 17.03 -18.29 -0.19
N GLN A 225 17.12 -16.95 -0.32
CA GLN A 225 17.36 -16.27 -1.60
C GLN A 225 18.63 -16.80 -2.29
N ARG A 226 19.75 -16.85 -1.55
CA ARG A 226 21.03 -17.37 -2.10
C ARG A 226 20.90 -18.82 -2.54
N MET A 227 20.38 -19.70 -1.70
CA MET A 227 20.25 -21.13 -2.02
C MET A 227 19.37 -21.37 -3.25
N GLN A 228 18.26 -20.63 -3.39
CA GLN A 228 17.39 -20.75 -4.55
C GLN A 228 18.08 -20.21 -5.82
N SER A 229 18.75 -19.06 -5.74
CA SER A 229 19.48 -18.49 -6.87
C SER A 229 20.64 -19.40 -7.32
N GLU A 230 21.40 -19.96 -6.38
CA GLU A 230 22.48 -20.92 -6.69
C GLU A 230 21.92 -22.16 -7.41
N ALA A 231 20.85 -22.77 -6.88
CA ALA A 231 20.23 -23.94 -7.49
C ALA A 231 19.70 -23.68 -8.93
N LEU A 232 19.11 -22.49 -9.16
CA LEU A 232 18.65 -22.10 -10.50
C LEU A 232 19.81 -21.80 -11.45
N THR A 233 20.86 -21.19 -10.95
CA THR A 233 22.10 -20.95 -11.72
C THR A 233 22.74 -22.26 -12.15
N ASP A 234 22.86 -23.23 -11.23
CA ASP A 234 23.40 -24.56 -11.51
C ASP A 234 22.55 -25.33 -12.53
N ALA A 235 21.24 -25.09 -12.51
CA ALA A 235 20.31 -25.64 -13.50
C ALA A 235 20.27 -24.86 -14.82
N CYS A 236 21.07 -23.82 -14.98
CA CYS A 236 21.07 -22.92 -16.16
C CYS A 236 19.70 -22.29 -16.45
N ILE A 237 18.91 -21.98 -15.41
CA ILE A 237 17.60 -21.34 -15.55
C ILE A 237 17.76 -19.82 -15.34
N PRO A 238 17.46 -18.97 -16.36
CA PRO A 238 17.48 -17.52 -16.20
C PRO A 238 16.49 -17.08 -15.11
N HIS A 239 16.96 -16.29 -14.17
CA HIS A 239 16.14 -15.83 -13.06
C HIS A 239 16.64 -14.51 -12.47
N GLN A 240 15.74 -13.80 -11.79
CA GLN A 240 16.02 -12.63 -10.96
C GLN A 240 15.38 -12.83 -9.60
N VAL A 241 16.10 -12.54 -8.52
CA VAL A 241 15.56 -12.49 -7.17
C VAL A 241 15.23 -11.04 -6.85
N CYS A 242 13.95 -10.74 -6.66
CA CYS A 242 13.46 -9.40 -6.41
C CYS A 242 12.86 -9.28 -5.01
N GLY A 243 12.94 -8.11 -4.40
CA GLY A 243 12.35 -7.82 -3.10
C GLY A 243 13.36 -7.54 -1.98
N ASP A 244 12.90 -7.70 -0.74
CA ASP A 244 13.67 -7.57 0.51
C ASP A 244 13.93 -8.97 1.09
N GLU A 245 14.89 -9.14 1.99
CA GLU A 245 15.20 -10.44 2.58
C GLU A 245 14.00 -11.10 3.26
N THR A 246 13.06 -10.29 3.76
CA THR A 246 11.84 -10.81 4.43
C THR A 246 10.61 -10.89 3.52
N LEU A 247 10.73 -10.37 2.30
CA LEU A 247 9.64 -10.29 1.32
C LEU A 247 10.22 -10.33 -0.10
N PHE A 248 10.37 -11.50 -0.69
CA PHE A 248 10.98 -11.68 -2.00
C PHE A 248 10.25 -12.73 -2.84
N ASP A 249 10.52 -12.70 -4.13
CA ASP A 249 10.09 -13.73 -5.08
C ASP A 249 11.17 -13.92 -6.17
N ILE A 250 11.00 -14.94 -6.99
CA ILE A 250 11.88 -15.28 -8.10
C ILE A 250 11.11 -15.12 -9.40
N TYR A 251 11.63 -14.26 -10.27
CA TYR A 251 11.13 -14.10 -11.63
C TYR A 251 12.01 -14.88 -12.60
N PHE A 252 11.39 -15.75 -13.39
CA PHE A 252 12.09 -16.55 -14.43
C PHE A 252 12.27 -15.69 -15.69
N THR A 253 13.27 -14.84 -15.65
CA THR A 253 13.57 -13.87 -16.71
C THR A 253 15.07 -13.55 -16.73
N ASP A 254 15.58 -13.14 -17.88
CA ASP A 254 16.92 -12.56 -18.09
C ASP A 254 16.93 -11.02 -17.95
N ARG A 255 15.73 -10.41 -17.85
CA ARG A 255 15.59 -8.95 -17.69
C ARG A 255 15.78 -8.55 -16.23
N PRO A 256 16.44 -7.41 -15.95
CA PRO A 256 16.55 -6.91 -14.58
C PRO A 256 15.18 -6.53 -14.00
N CYS A 257 15.04 -6.74 -12.67
CA CYS A 257 13.87 -6.30 -11.91
C CYS A 257 13.82 -4.78 -11.76
#